data_9023a890974c5d0a5e68848d9eacf5b6
#
_entry.id   9023a890974c5d0a5e68848d9eacf5b6
#
_cell.length_a   1.000
_cell.length_b   1.000
_cell.length_c   1.000
_cell.angle_alpha   90.00
_cell.angle_beta   90.00
_cell.angle_gamma   90.00
#
_symmetry.space_group_name_H-M   'P 1'
#
loop_
_entity.id
_entity.type
_entity.pdbx_description
1 polymer ?
#
loop_
_entity_poly.entity_id
_entity_poly.type
_entity_poly.pdbx_seq_one_letter_code
_entity_poly.pdbx_strand_id
1 'polypeptide(L)'
;MDHSRHSVPASVFVEEFESHRIDFVTTVPDMLQIALHSELERPDSRIRSINCTTEDQAVETAAGLFAGGRRAAILVQNQGFFAAINSVRALGLDGRIPLFMVMGQFGREWSNLGADPRSSKRLMVRMLEPLLETLDIPYWRLESVADRDNIGKACEAAFERGGPSALIVGHFVGFDQFPAQS
;
A
#
# COMPACT_ATOMS: atom_id res chain seq x y z
N MET A 1 -1.08 -3.94 -26.10
CA MET A 1 -1.71 -4.86 -25.12
C MET A 1 -2.54 -3.98 -24.19
N ASP A 2 -3.77 -4.35 -23.94
CA ASP A 2 -4.61 -3.64 -22.99
C ASP A 2 -4.21 -4.05 -21.57
N HIS A 3 -3.64 -3.11 -20.81
CA HIS A 3 -3.22 -3.32 -19.43
C HIS A 3 -4.26 -2.81 -18.41
N SER A 4 -5.37 -2.24 -18.88
CA SER A 4 -6.42 -1.68 -18.02
C SER A 4 -7.00 -2.72 -17.05
N ARG A 5 -7.06 -3.99 -17.46
CA ARG A 5 -7.53 -5.10 -16.63
C ARG A 5 -6.70 -5.34 -15.35
N HIS A 6 -5.45 -4.84 -15.32
CA HIS A 6 -4.56 -4.95 -14.16
C HIS A 6 -4.56 -3.68 -13.31
N SER A 7 -5.33 -2.67 -13.69
CA SER A 7 -5.44 -1.42 -12.95
C SER A 7 -6.69 -1.46 -12.06
N VAL A 8 -6.53 -1.06 -10.80
CA VAL A 8 -7.63 -0.95 -9.84
C VAL A 8 -7.94 0.53 -9.67
N PRO A 9 -9.20 0.97 -9.84
CA PRO A 9 -9.58 2.38 -9.65
C PRO A 9 -9.27 2.89 -8.24
N ALA A 10 -8.90 4.17 -8.13
CA ALA A 10 -8.58 4.81 -6.86
C ALA A 10 -9.78 4.82 -5.90
N SER A 11 -11.01 4.99 -6.41
CA SER A 11 -12.24 4.94 -5.63
C SER A 11 -12.39 3.63 -4.85
N VAL A 12 -11.98 2.50 -5.44
CA VAL A 12 -12.04 1.19 -4.77
C VAL A 12 -11.20 1.18 -3.50
N PHE A 13 -10.00 1.80 -3.51
CA PHE A 13 -9.18 1.93 -2.31
C PHE A 13 -9.84 2.83 -1.28
N VAL A 14 -10.38 3.99 -1.70
CA VAL A 14 -11.02 4.94 -0.79
C VAL A 14 -12.23 4.30 -0.12
N GLU A 15 -13.12 3.62 -0.87
CA GLU A 15 -14.26 2.87 -0.34
C GLU A 15 -13.83 1.85 0.72
N GLU A 16 -12.81 1.04 0.42
CA GLU A 16 -12.30 0.03 1.36
C GLU A 16 -11.64 0.68 2.58
N PHE A 17 -10.89 1.76 2.41
CA PHE A 17 -10.27 2.47 3.53
C PHE A 17 -11.33 3.06 4.47
N GLU A 18 -12.38 3.71 3.92
CA GLU A 18 -13.48 4.24 4.72
C GLU A 18 -14.24 3.13 5.46
N SER A 19 -14.53 2.01 4.79
CA SER A 19 -15.25 0.86 5.40
C SER A 19 -14.48 0.26 6.58
N HIS A 20 -13.14 0.29 6.53
CA HIS A 20 -12.24 -0.20 7.57
C HIS A 20 -11.76 0.89 8.54
N ARG A 21 -12.39 2.08 8.50
CA ARG A 21 -12.12 3.20 9.41
C ARG A 21 -10.67 3.69 9.37
N ILE A 22 -10.09 3.72 8.17
CA ILE A 22 -8.81 4.38 7.96
C ILE A 22 -9.05 5.89 7.95
N ASP A 23 -8.52 6.59 8.93
CA ASP A 23 -8.64 8.06 9.09
C ASP A 23 -7.53 8.81 8.35
N PHE A 24 -6.38 8.16 8.19
CA PHE A 24 -5.16 8.76 7.67
C PHE A 24 -4.46 7.86 6.65
N VAL A 25 -3.75 8.51 5.76
CA VAL A 25 -2.72 7.89 4.94
C VAL A 25 -1.40 8.58 5.24
N THR A 26 -0.35 7.80 5.56
CA THR A 26 1.02 8.29 5.62
C THR A 26 1.76 7.80 4.39
N THR A 27 2.52 8.64 3.73
CA THR A 27 3.06 8.29 2.42
C THR A 27 4.36 9.03 2.09
N VAL A 28 5.19 8.36 1.29
CA VAL A 28 6.11 9.00 0.36
C VAL A 28 5.49 8.83 -1.02
N PRO A 29 4.99 9.89 -1.66
CA PRO A 29 4.22 9.79 -2.90
C PRO A 29 4.96 9.04 -4.00
N ASP A 30 4.27 8.13 -4.68
CA ASP A 30 4.82 7.32 -5.74
C ASP A 30 3.98 7.34 -7.04
N MET A 31 4.61 6.99 -8.15
CA MET A 31 3.97 7.00 -9.46
C MET A 31 2.93 5.91 -9.65
N LEU A 32 3.07 4.75 -8.99
CA LEU A 32 2.12 3.65 -9.14
C LEU A 32 0.78 3.96 -8.50
N GLN A 33 0.80 4.76 -7.44
CA GLN A 33 -0.36 5.13 -6.65
C GLN A 33 -0.80 6.58 -6.88
N ILE A 34 -0.33 7.24 -7.96
CA ILE A 34 -0.61 8.66 -8.22
C ILE A 34 -2.10 8.98 -8.30
N ALA A 35 -2.90 8.08 -8.87
CA ALA A 35 -4.35 8.26 -8.93
C ALA A 35 -4.99 8.21 -7.53
N LEU A 36 -4.49 7.33 -6.66
CA LEU A 36 -4.94 7.27 -5.28
C LEU A 36 -4.55 8.51 -4.49
N HIS A 37 -3.32 9.02 -4.65
CA HIS A 37 -2.92 10.29 -4.05
C HIS A 37 -3.82 11.44 -4.49
N SER A 38 -4.12 11.52 -5.79
CA SER A 38 -5.01 12.55 -6.32
C SER A 38 -6.43 12.48 -5.74
N GLU A 39 -6.95 11.27 -5.53
CA GLU A 39 -8.28 11.06 -4.92
C GLU A 39 -8.27 11.42 -3.43
N LEU A 40 -7.22 11.07 -2.69
CA LEU A 40 -7.06 11.41 -1.27
C LEU A 40 -6.86 12.90 -1.01
N GLU A 41 -6.30 13.65 -1.97
CA GLU A 41 -6.08 15.11 -1.88
C GLU A 41 -7.32 15.93 -2.22
N ARG A 42 -8.43 15.33 -2.63
CA ARG A 42 -9.67 16.06 -2.92
C ARG A 42 -10.19 16.78 -1.68
N PRO A 43 -10.79 17.97 -1.84
CA PRO A 43 -11.31 18.75 -0.72
C PRO A 43 -12.42 18.06 0.07
N ASP A 44 -13.12 17.11 -0.54
CA ASP A 44 -14.22 16.33 0.05
C ASP A 44 -13.75 14.98 0.63
N SER A 45 -12.47 14.66 0.53
CA SER A 45 -11.89 13.44 1.12
C SER A 45 -12.03 13.45 2.65
N ARG A 46 -12.49 12.32 3.19
CA ARG A 46 -12.57 12.11 4.64
C ARG A 46 -11.27 11.57 5.23
N ILE A 47 -10.39 11.06 4.38
CA ILE A 47 -9.10 10.49 4.75
C ILE A 47 -8.03 11.57 4.60
N ARG A 48 -7.28 11.83 5.66
CA ARG A 48 -6.21 12.84 5.65
C ARG A 48 -4.89 12.23 5.19
N SER A 49 -4.28 12.83 4.18
CA SER A 49 -2.96 12.45 3.69
C SER A 49 -1.86 13.20 4.43
N ILE A 50 -0.82 12.49 4.87
CA ILE A 50 0.39 13.03 5.50
C ILE A 50 1.58 12.62 4.65
N ASN A 51 2.13 13.59 3.91
CA ASN A 51 3.34 13.40 3.12
C ASN A 51 4.57 13.40 4.03
N CYS A 52 5.35 12.33 3.96
CA CYS A 52 6.60 12.14 4.70
C CYS A 52 7.80 12.31 3.78
N THR A 53 8.96 12.61 4.34
CA THR A 53 10.19 12.76 3.57
C THR A 53 10.90 11.46 3.30
N THR A 54 10.67 10.45 4.15
CA THR A 54 11.24 9.10 4.04
C THR A 54 10.20 8.05 4.44
N GLU A 55 10.38 6.82 3.99
CA GLU A 55 9.42 5.75 4.22
C GLU A 55 9.44 5.24 5.67
N ASP A 56 10.58 5.28 6.34
CA ASP A 56 10.67 5.03 7.78
C ASP A 56 9.86 6.07 8.57
N GLN A 57 9.93 7.35 8.20
CA GLN A 57 9.08 8.39 8.78
C GLN A 57 7.59 8.12 8.54
N ALA A 58 7.20 7.60 7.38
CA ALA A 58 5.81 7.24 7.11
C ALA A 58 5.34 6.10 8.04
N VAL A 59 6.17 5.10 8.27
CA VAL A 59 5.92 4.00 9.23
C VAL A 59 5.81 4.53 10.66
N GLU A 60 6.73 5.38 11.08
CA GLU A 60 6.77 5.95 12.43
C GLU A 60 5.58 6.88 12.69
N THR A 61 5.18 7.67 11.69
CA THR A 61 3.99 8.53 11.77
C THR A 61 2.71 7.70 11.90
N ALA A 62 2.57 6.61 11.13
CA ALA A 62 1.43 5.71 11.24
C ALA A 62 1.37 5.05 12.64
N ALA A 63 2.51 4.64 13.18
CA ALA A 63 2.60 4.10 14.53
C ALA A 63 2.20 5.13 15.60
N GLY A 64 2.62 6.39 15.44
CA GLY A 64 2.22 7.49 16.32
C GLY A 64 0.72 7.79 16.25
N LEU A 65 0.12 7.74 15.05
CA LEU A 65 -1.33 7.88 14.87
C LEU A 65 -2.09 6.76 15.57
N PHE A 66 -1.62 5.52 15.46
CA PHE A 66 -2.22 4.38 16.16
C PHE A 66 -2.15 4.56 17.69
N ALA A 67 -1.02 5.00 18.23
CA ALA A 67 -0.89 5.32 19.66
C ALA A 67 -1.85 6.43 20.11
N GLY A 68 -2.19 7.35 19.20
CA GLY A 68 -3.21 8.38 19.38
C GLY A 68 -4.66 7.92 19.11
N GLY A 69 -4.89 6.61 18.94
CA GLY A 69 -6.24 6.04 18.71
C GLY A 69 -6.78 6.23 17.30
N ARG A 70 -5.90 6.46 16.32
CA ARG A 70 -6.25 6.60 14.90
C ARG A 70 -5.78 5.41 14.09
N ARG A 71 -6.46 5.15 12.98
CA ARG A 71 -6.05 4.14 12.01
C ARG A 71 -5.44 4.80 10.79
N ALA A 72 -4.30 4.27 10.33
CA ALA A 72 -3.63 4.75 9.13
C ALA A 72 -3.29 3.60 8.18
N ALA A 73 -3.34 3.89 6.87
CA ALA A 73 -2.68 3.10 5.84
C ALA A 73 -1.36 3.77 5.47
N ILE A 74 -0.33 2.95 5.17
CA ILE A 74 0.99 3.41 4.78
C ILE A 74 1.15 3.13 3.29
N LEU A 75 1.18 4.19 2.47
CA LEU A 75 1.35 4.08 1.03
C LEU A 75 2.81 4.32 0.66
N VAL A 76 3.48 3.29 0.18
CA VAL A 76 4.90 3.33 -0.21
C VAL A 76 5.15 2.41 -1.41
N GLN A 77 6.31 2.53 -2.02
CA GLN A 77 6.78 1.55 -3.01
C GLN A 77 7.49 0.38 -2.30
N ASN A 78 7.68 -0.73 -3.03
CA ASN A 78 8.52 -1.83 -2.56
C ASN A 78 9.93 -1.37 -2.15
N GLN A 79 10.54 -0.42 -2.87
CA GLN A 79 11.84 0.16 -2.52
C GLN A 79 11.81 0.90 -1.19
N GLY A 80 10.71 1.64 -0.93
CA GLY A 80 10.50 2.33 0.33
C GLY A 80 10.33 1.37 1.50
N PHE A 81 9.63 0.25 1.29
CA PHE A 81 9.58 -0.81 2.29
C PHE A 81 10.99 -1.34 2.64
N PHE A 82 11.86 -1.56 1.64
CA PHE A 82 13.24 -2.00 1.89
C PHE A 82 14.03 -0.98 2.71
N ALA A 83 13.82 0.31 2.49
CA ALA A 83 14.45 1.37 3.29
C ALA A 83 13.92 1.41 4.73
N ALA A 84 12.63 1.13 4.94
CA ALA A 84 11.94 1.21 6.22
C ALA A 84 11.94 -0.09 7.05
N ILE A 85 12.62 -1.16 6.60
CA ILE A 85 12.58 -2.48 7.25
C ILE A 85 12.85 -2.40 8.75
N ASN A 86 13.81 -1.57 9.18
CA ASN A 86 14.14 -1.47 10.59
C ASN A 86 12.99 -0.86 11.42
N SER A 87 12.32 0.17 10.92
CA SER A 87 11.15 0.77 11.59
C SER A 87 9.96 -0.19 11.59
N VAL A 88 9.72 -0.94 10.50
CA VAL A 88 8.69 -2.00 10.44
C VAL A 88 8.98 -3.10 11.46
N ARG A 89 10.25 -3.57 11.55
CA ARG A 89 10.64 -4.57 12.54
C ARG A 89 10.43 -4.03 13.97
N ALA A 90 10.96 -2.85 14.27
CA ALA A 90 10.94 -2.30 15.63
C ALA A 90 9.53 -2.00 16.12
N LEU A 91 8.73 -1.31 15.30
CA LEU A 91 7.39 -0.86 15.69
C LEU A 91 6.33 -1.94 15.42
N GLY A 92 6.38 -2.56 14.24
CA GLY A 92 5.37 -3.52 13.82
C GLY A 92 5.56 -4.91 14.43
N LEU A 93 6.76 -5.49 14.32
CA LEU A 93 7.00 -6.85 14.78
C LEU A 93 7.31 -6.89 16.29
N ASP A 94 8.32 -6.16 16.75
CA ASP A 94 8.72 -6.18 18.16
C ASP A 94 7.72 -5.39 19.03
N GLY A 95 7.30 -4.20 18.57
CA GLY A 95 6.37 -3.32 19.27
C GLY A 95 4.90 -3.70 19.15
N ARG A 96 4.56 -4.66 18.27
CA ARG A 96 3.18 -5.14 18.04
C ARG A 96 2.21 -4.03 17.66
N ILE A 97 2.68 -3.02 16.91
CA ILE A 97 1.85 -1.94 16.41
C ILE A 97 1.26 -2.34 15.05
N PRO A 98 -0.07 -2.22 14.85
CA PRO A 98 -0.68 -2.42 13.54
C PRO A 98 -0.10 -1.48 12.49
N LEU A 99 0.48 -2.05 11.43
CA LEU A 99 1.02 -1.31 10.30
C LEU A 99 0.42 -1.90 9.00
N PHE A 100 -0.66 -1.29 8.52
CA PHE A 100 -1.25 -1.66 7.24
C PHE A 100 -0.49 -0.98 6.10
N MET A 101 0.33 -1.75 5.37
CA MET A 101 1.19 -1.25 4.30
C MET A 101 0.59 -1.56 2.92
N VAL A 102 0.38 -0.53 2.10
CA VAL A 102 -0.04 -0.62 0.71
C VAL A 102 1.16 -0.32 -0.17
N MET A 103 1.72 -1.36 -0.77
CA MET A 103 3.01 -1.31 -1.44
C MET A 103 2.86 -1.37 -2.96
N GLY A 104 3.15 -0.26 -3.65
CA GLY A 104 3.27 -0.25 -5.10
C GLY A 104 4.47 -1.08 -5.55
N GLN A 105 4.25 -2.08 -6.43
CA GLN A 105 5.32 -2.95 -6.93
C GLN A 105 6.10 -2.28 -8.07
N PHE A 106 6.86 -1.23 -7.74
CA PHE A 106 7.65 -0.47 -8.71
C PHE A 106 8.68 -1.35 -9.40
N GLY A 107 8.83 -1.13 -10.70
CA GLY A 107 9.79 -1.85 -11.53
C GLY A 107 9.25 -3.17 -12.10
N ARG A 108 8.02 -3.57 -11.79
CA ARG A 108 7.41 -4.75 -12.41
C ARG A 108 7.23 -4.50 -13.91
N GLU A 109 7.76 -5.39 -14.73
CA GLU A 109 7.67 -5.27 -16.18
C GLU A 109 6.26 -5.62 -16.68
N TRP A 110 5.81 -4.92 -17.73
CA TRP A 110 4.52 -5.14 -18.39
C TRP A 110 4.31 -6.61 -18.81
N SER A 111 5.39 -7.27 -19.22
CA SER A 111 5.36 -8.69 -19.63
C SER A 111 5.18 -9.66 -18.46
N ASN A 112 5.35 -9.18 -17.22
CA ASN A 112 5.16 -9.99 -16.02
C ASN A 112 3.76 -9.81 -15.40
N LEU A 113 2.94 -8.86 -15.89
CA LEU A 113 1.59 -8.67 -15.37
C LEU A 113 0.73 -9.91 -15.62
N GLY A 114 0.03 -10.36 -14.57
CA GLY A 114 -0.74 -11.61 -14.59
C GLY A 114 0.09 -12.89 -14.45
N ALA A 115 1.42 -12.77 -14.29
CA ALA A 115 2.32 -13.87 -13.96
C ALA A 115 2.82 -13.74 -12.50
N ASP A 116 3.57 -14.75 -12.04
CA ASP A 116 4.16 -14.67 -10.70
C ASP A 116 5.22 -13.56 -10.61
N PRO A 117 5.08 -12.58 -9.69
CA PRO A 117 6.09 -11.54 -9.47
C PRO A 117 7.49 -12.08 -9.19
N ARG A 118 7.61 -13.28 -8.62
CA ARG A 118 8.89 -13.95 -8.35
C ARG A 118 9.64 -14.33 -9.62
N SER A 119 8.95 -14.39 -10.77
CA SER A 119 9.57 -14.61 -12.09
C SER A 119 10.04 -13.33 -12.77
N SER A 120 9.85 -12.16 -12.15
CA SER A 120 10.30 -10.87 -12.68
C SER A 120 11.81 -10.85 -12.93
N LYS A 121 12.23 -10.16 -13.97
CA LYS A 121 13.65 -9.89 -14.23
C LYS A 121 14.27 -8.91 -13.24
N ARG A 122 13.43 -8.11 -12.55
CA ARG A 122 13.85 -7.08 -11.61
C ARG A 122 13.96 -7.66 -10.19
N LEU A 123 15.15 -7.55 -9.60
CA LEU A 123 15.41 -8.05 -8.25
C LEU A 123 14.44 -7.44 -7.22
N MET A 124 14.20 -6.14 -7.29
CA MET A 124 13.30 -5.43 -6.36
C MET A 124 11.84 -5.95 -6.39
N VAL A 125 11.40 -6.53 -7.50
CA VAL A 125 10.07 -7.13 -7.63
C VAL A 125 10.07 -8.53 -7.02
N ARG A 126 11.00 -9.39 -7.45
CA ARG A 126 11.01 -10.80 -7.03
C ARG A 126 11.46 -11.04 -5.59
N MET A 127 12.15 -10.08 -4.95
CA MET A 127 12.58 -10.21 -3.55
C MET A 127 11.53 -9.77 -2.54
N LEU A 128 10.49 -9.02 -2.94
CA LEU A 128 9.53 -8.44 -2.01
C LEU A 128 8.81 -9.50 -1.18
N GLU A 129 8.19 -10.46 -1.83
CA GLU A 129 7.43 -11.53 -1.15
C GLU A 129 8.32 -12.44 -0.29
N PRO A 130 9.48 -12.95 -0.78
CA PRO A 130 10.40 -13.70 0.07
C PRO A 130 10.85 -12.96 1.32
N LEU A 131 11.00 -11.63 1.23
CA LEU A 131 11.37 -10.81 2.37
C LEU A 131 10.22 -10.68 3.37
N LEU A 132 8.98 -10.46 2.90
CA LEU A 132 7.79 -10.47 3.75
C LEU A 132 7.62 -11.82 4.45
N GLU A 133 7.83 -12.93 3.74
CA GLU A 133 7.81 -14.29 4.32
C GLU A 133 8.89 -14.48 5.38
N THR A 134 10.12 -14.02 5.12
CA THR A 134 11.24 -14.10 6.09
C THR A 134 10.93 -13.33 7.37
N LEU A 135 10.18 -12.22 7.27
CA LEU A 135 9.76 -11.39 8.40
C LEU A 135 8.44 -11.86 9.03
N ASP A 136 7.83 -12.94 8.56
CA ASP A 136 6.50 -13.42 8.97
C ASP A 136 5.42 -12.33 8.87
N ILE A 137 5.49 -11.51 7.82
CA ILE A 137 4.50 -10.47 7.51
C ILE A 137 3.49 -11.05 6.51
N PRO A 138 2.21 -11.19 6.88
CA PRO A 138 1.17 -11.64 5.95
C PRO A 138 0.96 -10.61 4.84
N TYR A 139 0.73 -11.10 3.63
CA TYR A 139 0.51 -10.23 2.48
C TYR A 139 -0.55 -10.77 1.53
N TRP A 140 -1.14 -9.86 0.77
CA TRP A 140 -2.10 -10.12 -0.29
C TRP A 140 -1.69 -9.39 -1.55
N ARG A 141 -1.95 -10.00 -2.70
CA ARG A 141 -1.76 -9.37 -4.01
C ARG A 141 -3.04 -8.67 -4.44
N LEU A 142 -2.90 -7.51 -5.06
CA LEU A 142 -3.95 -6.76 -5.73
C LEU A 142 -3.53 -6.58 -7.19
N GLU A 143 -3.94 -7.52 -8.04
CA GLU A 143 -3.55 -7.60 -9.46
C GLU A 143 -4.65 -7.01 -10.38
N SER A 144 -5.88 -6.96 -9.89
CA SER A 144 -7.06 -6.48 -10.62
C SER A 144 -8.20 -6.15 -9.67
N VAL A 145 -9.31 -5.61 -10.20
CA VAL A 145 -10.53 -5.34 -9.41
C VAL A 145 -11.12 -6.61 -8.80
N ALA A 146 -10.88 -7.79 -9.39
CA ALA A 146 -11.34 -9.05 -8.83
C ALA A 146 -10.71 -9.36 -7.45
N ASP A 147 -9.58 -8.73 -7.14
CA ASP A 147 -8.86 -8.92 -5.89
C ASP A 147 -9.22 -7.85 -4.83
N ARG A 148 -10.25 -7.02 -5.06
CA ARG A 148 -10.58 -5.88 -4.18
C ARG A 148 -10.72 -6.26 -2.72
N ASP A 149 -11.31 -7.43 -2.42
CA ASP A 149 -11.49 -7.91 -1.04
C ASP A 149 -10.16 -8.09 -0.29
N ASN A 150 -9.04 -8.20 -1.02
CA ASN A 150 -7.72 -8.32 -0.42
C ASN A 150 -7.27 -7.02 0.27
N ILE A 151 -7.85 -5.86 -0.09
CA ILE A 151 -7.60 -4.58 0.60
C ILE A 151 -8.09 -4.69 2.05
N GLY A 152 -9.36 -5.09 2.22
CA GLY A 152 -9.95 -5.30 3.54
C GLY A 152 -9.24 -6.37 4.35
N LYS A 153 -8.95 -7.53 3.74
CA LYS A 153 -8.22 -8.63 4.42
C LYS A 153 -6.86 -8.19 4.93
N ALA A 154 -6.10 -7.44 4.14
CA ALA A 154 -4.79 -6.93 4.56
C ALA A 154 -4.94 -5.90 5.70
N CYS A 155 -5.92 -5.01 5.60
CA CYS A 155 -6.21 -4.05 6.65
C CYS A 155 -6.58 -4.75 7.98
N GLU A 156 -7.56 -5.65 7.95
CA GLU A 156 -8.01 -6.40 9.14
C GLU A 156 -6.86 -7.18 9.76
N ALA A 157 -6.06 -7.88 8.96
CA ALA A 157 -4.93 -8.65 9.46
C ALA A 157 -3.94 -7.80 10.28
N ALA A 158 -3.67 -6.54 9.89
CA ALA A 158 -2.83 -5.66 10.68
C ALA A 158 -3.45 -5.37 12.05
N PHE A 159 -4.71 -4.94 12.07
CA PHE A 159 -5.36 -4.48 13.30
C PHE A 159 -5.78 -5.60 14.24
N GLU A 160 -6.17 -6.77 13.73
CA GLU A 160 -6.52 -7.94 14.54
C GLU A 160 -5.29 -8.64 15.11
N ARG A 161 -4.24 -8.79 14.29
CA ARG A 161 -2.99 -9.43 14.72
C ARG A 161 -2.18 -8.52 15.66
N GLY A 162 -2.35 -7.20 15.57
CA GLY A 162 -1.49 -6.23 16.26
C GLY A 162 -0.07 -6.31 15.72
N GLY A 163 0.09 -6.04 14.41
CA GLY A 163 1.39 -6.13 13.75
C GLY A 163 1.33 -5.68 12.29
N PRO A 164 2.41 -5.83 11.51
CA PRO A 164 2.44 -5.43 10.13
C PRO A 164 1.65 -6.40 9.23
N SER A 165 1.05 -5.86 8.18
CA SER A 165 0.50 -6.58 7.03
C SER A 165 0.80 -5.82 5.74
N ALA A 166 0.77 -6.50 4.61
CA ALA A 166 1.05 -5.90 3.32
C ALA A 166 -0.02 -6.19 2.27
N LEU A 167 -0.44 -5.16 1.54
CA LEU A 167 -1.14 -5.26 0.28
C LEU A 167 -0.17 -4.89 -0.84
N ILE A 168 0.10 -5.81 -1.75
CA ILE A 168 1.00 -5.60 -2.89
C ILE A 168 0.18 -5.18 -4.11
N VAL A 169 0.31 -3.93 -4.52
CA VAL A 169 -0.36 -3.37 -5.70
C VAL A 169 0.51 -3.64 -6.93
N GLY A 170 0.07 -4.59 -7.75
CA GLY A 170 0.86 -5.14 -8.85
C GLY A 170 1.05 -4.21 -10.04
N HIS A 171 0.18 -3.21 -10.21
CA HIS A 171 0.16 -2.28 -11.33
C HIS A 171 -0.24 -0.86 -10.89
N PHE A 172 -0.25 0.08 -11.84
CA PHE A 172 -0.73 1.45 -11.58
C PHE A 172 -2.18 1.46 -11.08
N VAL A 173 -2.42 2.22 -10.02
CA VAL A 173 -3.78 2.58 -9.62
C VAL A 173 -4.41 3.45 -10.71
N GLY A 174 -5.63 3.14 -11.11
CA GLY A 174 -6.34 3.83 -12.18
C GLY A 174 -7.06 5.08 -11.68
N PHE A 175 -7.11 6.11 -12.52
CA PHE A 175 -8.02 7.24 -12.31
C PHE A 175 -9.45 6.80 -12.63
N ASP A 176 -10.41 7.15 -11.80
CA ASP A 176 -11.84 6.91 -12.04
C ASP A 176 -12.36 7.79 -13.18
N GLN A 177 -11.88 9.02 -13.24
CA GLN A 177 -12.07 9.96 -14.36
C GLN A 177 -10.73 10.66 -14.58
N PHE A 178 -10.29 10.77 -15.84
CA PHE A 178 -9.14 11.61 -16.13
C PHE A 178 -9.47 13.05 -15.72
N PRO A 179 -8.60 13.73 -14.95
CA PRO A 179 -8.80 15.14 -14.65
C PRO A 179 -8.96 15.90 -15.98
N ALA A 180 -10.01 16.74 -16.06
CA ALA A 180 -10.23 17.58 -17.23
C ALA A 180 -8.95 18.37 -17.51
N GLN A 181 -8.44 18.27 -18.73
CA GLN A 181 -7.29 19.07 -19.15
C GLN A 181 -7.69 20.54 -19.08
N SER A 182 -7.17 21.26 -18.10
CA SER A 182 -7.33 22.70 -17.92
C SER A 182 -6.35 23.45 -18.83
#